data_16240fee1aa247a6001614a12284c08f
#
_entry.id   16240fee1aa247a6001614a12284c08f
#
_cell.length_a   1.000
_cell.length_b   1.000
_cell.length_c   1.000
_cell.angle_alpha   90.00
_cell.angle_beta   90.00
_cell.angle_gamma   90.00
#
_symmetry.space_group_name_H-M   'P 1'
#
loop_
_entity.id
_entity.type
_entity.pdbx_description
1 polymer ?
#
loop_
_entity_poly.entity_id
_entity_poly.type
_entity_poly.pdbx_seq_one_letter_code
_entity_poly.pdbx_strand_id
1 'polypeptide(L)'
;PLSYRGGDQPNNALSLNVFNPGEISSSAGTSGVVYGVLGDVNYDDKSRVNTFAHVNHTAEQTRLGVLLCINGTGILNAWTRRNVAPEGNGYADMNDLAAQVPIGSDGVCVVPFGNGAERVLENKEIGCSISGINFNKHGKAHIVRAAQEGIVFSFCYGMEIMQQMGMDISKIHAGKANMFLSPLFRNTLASVSGATIELYDTDGSVGAAKGAGIGAGIYKDNKEAFSTLDKLQVIEPDVVRSEEYMAA
;
A
#
# COMPACT_ATOMS: atom_id res chain seq x y z
N PRO A 1 -19.98 10.87 26.58
CA PRO A 1 -20.53 10.32 25.36
C PRO A 1 -19.43 9.81 24.44
N LEU A 2 -19.66 8.74 23.70
CA LEU A 2 -18.75 8.26 22.67
C LEU A 2 -18.98 9.10 21.43
N SER A 3 -17.98 9.89 21.00
CA SER A 3 -18.11 10.82 19.87
C SER A 3 -17.66 10.23 18.52
N TYR A 4 -16.80 9.18 18.58
CA TYR A 4 -16.26 8.54 17.37
C TYR A 4 -15.83 7.11 17.69
N ARG A 5 -15.91 6.23 16.68
CA ARG A 5 -15.39 4.86 16.71
C ARG A 5 -14.96 4.43 15.30
N GLY A 6 -13.73 3.97 15.15
CA GLY A 6 -13.20 3.42 13.91
C GLY A 6 -12.11 2.38 14.19
N GLY A 7 -11.90 1.46 13.27
CA GLY A 7 -10.76 0.55 13.28
C GLY A 7 -9.46 1.27 12.87
N ASP A 8 -8.32 0.57 12.92
CA ASP A 8 -7.01 1.10 12.57
C ASP A 8 -6.92 1.59 11.11
N GLN A 9 -7.37 0.79 10.17
CA GLN A 9 -7.29 1.14 8.75
C GLN A 9 -8.29 2.24 8.34
N PRO A 10 -9.55 2.24 8.77
CA PRO A 10 -10.43 3.42 8.63
C PRO A 10 -9.84 4.69 9.24
N ASN A 11 -9.17 4.62 10.39
CA ASN A 11 -8.49 5.76 11.00
C ASN A 11 -7.30 6.24 10.16
N ASN A 12 -6.54 5.32 9.57
CA ASN A 12 -5.44 5.67 8.67
C ASN A 12 -5.96 6.35 7.39
N ALA A 13 -7.02 5.82 6.78
CA ALA A 13 -7.69 6.45 5.64
C ALA A 13 -8.25 7.84 6.00
N LEU A 14 -8.87 7.96 7.18
CA LEU A 14 -9.36 9.24 7.71
C LEU A 14 -8.23 10.26 7.85
N SER A 15 -7.06 9.85 8.39
CA SER A 15 -5.91 10.75 8.55
C SER A 15 -5.42 11.34 7.22
N LEU A 16 -5.60 10.60 6.14
CA LEU A 16 -5.22 10.95 4.77
C LEU A 16 -6.35 11.67 4.01
N ASN A 17 -7.41 12.07 4.71
CA ASN A 17 -8.57 12.76 4.15
C ASN A 17 -9.27 11.95 3.03
N VAL A 18 -9.36 10.63 3.20
CA VAL A 18 -10.03 9.72 2.28
C VAL A 18 -11.45 9.50 2.75
N PHE A 19 -12.43 10.11 2.06
CA PHE A 19 -13.85 10.12 2.42
C PHE A 19 -14.79 9.78 1.27
N ASN A 20 -14.37 10.04 0.04
CA ASN A 20 -15.26 9.99 -1.11
C ASN A 20 -14.97 8.75 -1.98
N PRO A 21 -15.98 8.28 -2.73
CA PRO A 21 -15.78 7.22 -3.70
C PRO A 21 -14.66 7.54 -4.68
N GLY A 22 -13.81 6.54 -4.96
CA GLY A 22 -12.64 6.67 -5.80
C GLY A 22 -11.38 7.19 -5.06
N GLU A 23 -11.49 7.64 -3.82
CA GLU A 23 -10.33 7.99 -3.01
C GLU A 23 -9.73 6.73 -2.39
N ILE A 24 -8.40 6.62 -2.45
CA ILE A 24 -7.62 5.45 -2.01
C ILE A 24 -6.54 5.90 -1.02
N SER A 25 -6.40 5.17 0.06
CA SER A 25 -5.24 5.27 0.94
C SER A 25 -4.42 3.99 0.91
N SER A 26 -3.11 4.10 1.14
CA SER A 26 -2.23 2.93 1.27
C SER A 26 -1.26 3.10 2.43
N SER A 27 -0.95 1.97 3.07
CA SER A 27 0.14 1.85 4.02
C SER A 27 0.95 0.59 3.74
N ALA A 28 2.25 0.65 4.01
CA ALA A 28 3.18 -0.46 3.76
C ALA A 28 4.08 -0.67 4.99
N GLY A 29 3.43 -1.00 6.12
CA GLY A 29 4.05 -1.39 7.37
C GLY A 29 4.41 -2.88 7.37
N THR A 30 4.29 -3.57 8.51
CA THR A 30 4.51 -5.02 8.61
C THR A 30 3.70 -5.76 7.56
N SER A 31 2.40 -5.46 7.46
CA SER A 31 1.54 -5.82 6.35
C SER A 31 1.32 -4.60 5.45
N GLY A 32 1.04 -4.85 4.17
CA GLY A 32 0.60 -3.85 3.22
C GLY A 32 -0.91 -3.72 3.21
N VAL A 33 -1.40 -2.52 3.06
CA VAL A 33 -2.83 -2.23 2.98
C VAL A 33 -3.10 -1.26 1.85
N VAL A 34 -4.14 -1.54 1.10
CA VAL A 34 -4.83 -0.57 0.24
C VAL A 34 -6.27 -0.48 0.74
N TYR A 35 -6.73 0.74 0.97
CA TYR A 35 -8.07 1.01 1.45
C TYR A 35 -8.74 2.05 0.54
N GLY A 36 -9.86 1.68 -0.05
CA GLY A 36 -10.61 2.57 -0.93
C GLY A 36 -12.05 2.74 -0.50
N VAL A 37 -12.71 3.79 -1.00
CA VAL A 37 -14.10 4.10 -0.71
C VAL A 37 -14.98 3.84 -1.94
N LEU A 38 -16.05 3.06 -1.75
CA LEU A 38 -17.14 2.87 -2.72
C LEU A 38 -18.36 3.71 -2.37
N GLY A 39 -19.06 4.19 -3.40
CA GLY A 39 -20.34 4.92 -3.27
C GLY A 39 -21.56 4.03 -3.34
N ASP A 40 -21.41 2.81 -3.83
CA ASP A 40 -22.47 1.84 -4.03
C ASP A 40 -22.17 0.52 -3.28
N VAL A 41 -23.22 -0.26 -3.06
CA VAL A 41 -23.07 -1.57 -2.42
C VAL A 41 -22.46 -2.55 -3.40
N ASN A 42 -21.20 -2.90 -3.15
CA ASN A 42 -20.48 -3.93 -3.90
C ASN A 42 -19.53 -4.70 -2.96
N TYR A 43 -19.20 -5.94 -3.34
CA TYR A 43 -18.30 -6.82 -2.61
C TYR A 43 -17.62 -7.80 -3.56
N ASP A 44 -16.47 -8.32 -3.16
CA ASP A 44 -15.79 -9.41 -3.88
C ASP A 44 -16.43 -10.75 -3.50
N ASP A 45 -16.97 -11.47 -4.47
CA ASP A 45 -17.67 -12.76 -4.28
C ASP A 45 -16.74 -13.86 -3.75
N LYS A 46 -15.44 -13.72 -3.96
CA LYS A 46 -14.39 -14.61 -3.44
C LYS A 46 -13.85 -14.21 -2.08
N SER A 47 -14.33 -13.11 -1.52
CA SER A 47 -13.91 -12.56 -0.21
C SER A 47 -12.40 -12.29 -0.11
N ARG A 48 -11.76 -11.91 -1.22
CA ARG A 48 -10.33 -11.58 -1.29
C ARG A 48 -10.01 -10.23 -0.65
N VAL A 49 -11.01 -9.36 -0.55
CA VAL A 49 -10.98 -8.08 0.17
C VAL A 49 -12.14 -8.01 1.16
N ASN A 50 -12.03 -7.14 2.16
CA ASN A 50 -13.13 -6.88 3.09
C ASN A 50 -13.91 -5.64 2.66
N THR A 51 -15.24 -5.70 2.73
CA THR A 51 -16.13 -4.54 2.54
C THR A 51 -16.93 -4.28 3.80
N PHE A 52 -16.95 -3.05 4.29
CA PHE A 52 -17.67 -2.62 5.49
C PHE A 52 -18.04 -1.14 5.42
N ALA A 53 -18.90 -0.67 6.33
CA ALA A 53 -19.28 0.74 6.38
C ALA A 53 -18.05 1.63 6.66
N HIS A 54 -17.82 2.63 5.81
CA HIS A 54 -16.78 3.64 6.04
C HIS A 54 -17.20 4.63 7.15
N VAL A 55 -16.24 5.36 7.70
CA VAL A 55 -16.45 6.25 8.87
C VAL A 55 -17.48 7.36 8.65
N ASN A 56 -17.74 7.72 7.40
CA ASN A 56 -18.77 8.73 7.01
C ASN A 56 -20.00 8.11 6.30
N HIS A 57 -20.21 6.80 6.44
CA HIS A 57 -21.42 6.15 5.95
C HIS A 57 -22.63 6.62 6.74
N THR A 58 -23.72 6.96 6.03
CA THR A 58 -25.04 7.27 6.61
C THR A 58 -26.15 6.52 5.89
N ALA A 59 -27.35 6.56 6.43
CA ALA A 59 -28.51 5.95 5.78
C ALA A 59 -28.84 6.59 4.41
N GLU A 60 -28.56 7.89 4.26
CA GLU A 60 -28.83 8.67 3.05
C GLU A 60 -27.67 8.64 2.07
N GLN A 61 -26.45 8.31 2.53
CA GLN A 61 -25.26 8.36 1.72
C GLN A 61 -24.39 7.12 1.93
N THR A 62 -24.46 6.20 1.00
CA THR A 62 -23.62 5.00 1.03
C THR A 62 -22.14 5.36 0.89
N ARG A 63 -21.35 4.89 1.84
CA ARG A 63 -19.88 4.95 1.83
C ARG A 63 -19.35 3.63 2.40
N LEU A 64 -18.77 2.81 1.54
CA LEU A 64 -18.20 1.52 1.93
C LEU A 64 -16.68 1.58 1.83
N GLY A 65 -16.02 1.16 2.89
CA GLY A 65 -14.59 0.94 2.89
C GLY A 65 -14.26 -0.45 2.35
N VAL A 66 -13.41 -0.54 1.34
CA VAL A 66 -12.87 -1.79 0.82
C VAL A 66 -11.42 -1.90 1.25
N LEU A 67 -11.13 -2.95 2.01
CA LEU A 67 -9.82 -3.20 2.62
C LEU A 67 -9.15 -4.40 1.95
N LEU A 68 -8.04 -4.13 1.26
CA LEU A 68 -7.07 -5.12 0.81
C LEU A 68 -5.93 -5.21 1.82
N CYS A 69 -5.51 -6.42 2.18
CA CYS A 69 -4.36 -6.66 3.04
C CYS A 69 -3.41 -7.65 2.37
N ILE A 70 -2.10 -7.31 2.36
CA ILE A 70 -1.00 -8.15 1.88
C ILE A 70 -0.04 -8.38 3.05
N ASN A 71 0.01 -9.60 3.59
CA ASN A 71 0.81 -9.91 4.78
C ASN A 71 2.31 -9.87 4.50
N GLY A 72 2.74 -10.24 3.31
CA GLY A 72 4.15 -10.33 2.89
C GLY A 72 4.78 -9.00 2.48
N THR A 73 4.57 -7.89 3.20
CA THR A 73 5.06 -6.56 2.81
C THR A 73 6.31 -6.15 3.58
N GLY A 74 6.21 -5.27 4.55
CA GLY A 74 7.35 -4.78 5.32
C GLY A 74 8.04 -5.87 6.13
N ILE A 75 7.35 -6.96 6.46
CA ILE A 75 7.95 -8.11 7.12
C ILE A 75 8.94 -8.82 6.19
N LEU A 76 8.63 -8.98 4.89
CA LEU A 76 9.57 -9.48 3.90
C LEU A 76 10.75 -8.52 3.72
N ASN A 77 10.48 -7.22 3.61
CA ASN A 77 11.53 -6.20 3.50
C ASN A 77 12.48 -6.22 4.72
N ALA A 78 11.94 -6.38 5.94
CA ALA A 78 12.73 -6.51 7.16
C ALA A 78 13.50 -7.84 7.22
N TRP A 79 12.90 -8.93 6.75
CA TRP A 79 13.58 -10.23 6.63
C TRP A 79 14.75 -10.14 5.64
N THR A 80 14.54 -9.55 4.49
CA THR A 80 15.57 -9.34 3.46
C THR A 80 16.73 -8.51 4.01
N ARG A 81 16.45 -7.45 4.77
CA ARG A 81 17.49 -6.65 5.42
C ARG A 81 18.33 -7.48 6.39
N ARG A 82 17.70 -8.33 7.21
CA ARG A 82 18.41 -9.12 8.23
C ARG A 82 19.20 -10.29 7.66
N ASN A 83 18.72 -10.91 6.58
CA ASN A 83 19.23 -12.21 6.12
C ASN A 83 19.96 -12.15 4.77
N VAL A 84 19.73 -11.11 3.96
CA VAL A 84 20.29 -10.98 2.61
C VAL A 84 21.21 -9.78 2.50
N ALA A 85 20.79 -8.59 2.98
CA ALA A 85 21.63 -7.40 2.91
C ALA A 85 22.95 -7.58 3.70
N PRO A 86 24.02 -6.86 3.34
CA PRO A 86 25.28 -6.89 4.11
C PRO A 86 25.05 -6.48 5.56
N GLU A 87 25.82 -7.06 6.48
CA GLU A 87 25.77 -6.72 7.90
C GLU A 87 26.02 -5.22 8.14
N GLY A 88 25.31 -4.64 9.09
CA GLY A 88 25.42 -3.22 9.46
C GLY A 88 24.65 -2.26 8.55
N ASN A 89 24.11 -2.71 7.42
CA ASN A 89 23.35 -1.85 6.51
C ASN A 89 21.97 -1.50 7.06
N GLY A 90 21.62 -0.20 6.96
CA GLY A 90 20.29 0.31 7.16
C GLY A 90 19.36 0.04 5.96
N TYR A 91 18.12 0.52 6.04
CA TYR A 91 17.19 0.44 4.90
C TYR A 91 17.63 1.34 3.74
N ALA A 92 18.31 2.47 3.99
CA ALA A 92 18.83 3.35 2.95
C ALA A 92 19.89 2.62 2.11
N ASP A 93 20.90 2.03 2.77
CA ASP A 93 21.95 1.28 2.09
C ASP A 93 21.39 0.09 1.29
N MET A 94 20.37 -0.57 1.84
CA MET A 94 19.69 -1.67 1.15
C MET A 94 18.97 -1.17 -0.11
N ASN A 95 18.34 0.00 -0.06
CA ASN A 95 17.69 0.61 -1.21
C ASN A 95 18.72 1.02 -2.29
N ASP A 96 19.86 1.59 -1.87
CA ASP A 96 20.95 1.96 -2.77
C ASP A 96 21.54 0.73 -3.45
N LEU A 97 21.70 -0.38 -2.71
CA LEU A 97 22.12 -1.66 -3.27
C LEU A 97 21.13 -2.17 -4.33
N ALA A 98 19.84 -2.13 -4.04
CA ALA A 98 18.79 -2.54 -4.97
C ALA A 98 18.74 -1.65 -6.22
N ALA A 99 19.02 -0.35 -6.09
CA ALA A 99 19.01 0.59 -7.20
C ALA A 99 20.11 0.36 -8.24
N GLN A 100 21.16 -0.42 -7.91
CA GLN A 100 22.25 -0.79 -8.83
C GLN A 100 21.83 -1.90 -9.82
N VAL A 101 20.72 -2.55 -9.61
CA VAL A 101 20.20 -3.64 -10.43
C VAL A 101 19.10 -3.12 -11.35
N PRO A 102 19.00 -3.57 -12.60
CA PRO A 102 17.95 -3.13 -13.52
C PRO A 102 16.55 -3.57 -13.07
N ILE A 103 15.54 -2.94 -13.65
CA ILE A 103 14.12 -3.32 -13.51
C ILE A 103 13.96 -4.80 -13.87
N GLY A 104 13.12 -5.50 -13.08
CA GLY A 104 12.92 -6.95 -13.22
C GLY A 104 14.04 -7.80 -12.65
N SER A 105 15.04 -7.18 -11.98
CA SER A 105 16.14 -7.90 -11.28
C SER A 105 16.86 -8.94 -12.12
N ASP A 106 17.04 -8.68 -13.43
CA ASP A 106 17.60 -9.63 -14.41
C ASP A 106 16.89 -11.00 -14.43
N GLY A 107 15.58 -11.02 -14.16
CA GLY A 107 14.75 -12.23 -14.14
C GLY A 107 14.68 -12.94 -12.77
N VAL A 108 15.26 -12.37 -11.72
CA VAL A 108 15.02 -12.85 -10.35
C VAL A 108 13.65 -12.37 -9.88
N CYS A 109 12.79 -13.31 -9.47
CA CYS A 109 11.46 -13.02 -9.00
C CYS A 109 11.27 -13.49 -7.55
N VAL A 110 10.60 -12.67 -6.73
CA VAL A 110 10.21 -13.02 -5.36
C VAL A 110 8.70 -12.97 -5.23
N VAL A 111 8.11 -14.10 -4.83
CA VAL A 111 6.70 -14.20 -4.44
C VAL A 111 6.62 -13.97 -2.93
N PRO A 112 5.95 -12.90 -2.41
CA PRO A 112 6.15 -12.41 -1.05
C PRO A 112 5.30 -13.08 0.03
N PHE A 113 4.52 -14.11 -0.27
CA PHE A 113 3.46 -14.64 0.60
C PHE A 113 3.95 -15.64 1.65
N GLY A 114 5.01 -15.30 2.39
CA GLY A 114 5.65 -16.19 3.37
C GLY A 114 5.02 -16.21 4.77
N ASN A 115 3.94 -15.45 5.01
CA ASN A 115 3.36 -15.27 6.34
C ASN A 115 2.04 -16.04 6.58
N GLY A 116 1.83 -17.13 5.86
CA GLY A 116 0.63 -17.97 5.96
C GLY A 116 -0.40 -17.66 4.87
N ALA A 117 -1.66 -17.98 5.17
CA ALA A 117 -2.76 -17.83 4.23
C ALA A 117 -3.01 -16.36 3.89
N GLU A 118 -3.12 -16.08 2.61
CA GLU A 118 -3.40 -14.74 2.09
C GLU A 118 -4.85 -14.67 1.58
N ARG A 119 -5.62 -13.75 2.15
CA ARG A 119 -6.99 -13.51 1.69
C ARG A 119 -7.05 -13.16 0.22
N VAL A 120 -6.11 -12.33 -0.27
CA VAL A 120 -6.00 -11.94 -1.68
C VAL A 120 -5.83 -13.14 -2.62
N LEU A 121 -5.34 -14.27 -2.11
CA LEU A 121 -5.19 -15.55 -2.80
C LEU A 121 -6.27 -16.59 -2.38
N GLU A 122 -7.43 -16.13 -1.94
CA GLU A 122 -8.53 -17.01 -1.49
C GLU A 122 -8.11 -17.91 -0.30
N ASN A 123 -7.31 -17.36 0.63
CA ASN A 123 -6.72 -18.04 1.80
C ASN A 123 -5.78 -19.20 1.46
N LYS A 124 -5.17 -19.20 0.27
CA LYS A 124 -4.14 -20.20 -0.08
C LYS A 124 -2.82 -19.90 0.62
N GLU A 125 -2.19 -20.93 1.14
CA GLU A 125 -0.84 -20.89 1.69
C GLU A 125 0.16 -21.34 0.62
N ILE A 126 0.71 -20.38 -0.14
CA ILE A 126 1.70 -20.68 -1.20
C ILE A 126 3.14 -20.46 -0.77
N GLY A 127 3.34 -19.81 0.37
CA GLY A 127 4.65 -19.46 0.89
C GLY A 127 5.36 -18.36 0.11
N CYS A 128 6.59 -18.05 0.54
CA CYS A 128 7.52 -17.19 -0.19
C CYS A 128 8.41 -18.05 -1.07
N SER A 129 8.65 -17.61 -2.29
CA SER A 129 9.64 -18.25 -3.17
C SER A 129 10.55 -17.22 -3.82
N ILE A 130 11.78 -17.62 -4.09
CA ILE A 130 12.77 -16.87 -4.88
C ILE A 130 13.12 -17.74 -6.07
N SER A 131 12.89 -17.25 -7.27
CA SER A 131 13.10 -17.99 -8.52
C SER A 131 13.93 -17.20 -9.52
N GLY A 132 14.37 -17.84 -10.60
CA GLY A 132 15.15 -17.21 -11.66
C GLY A 132 16.62 -16.96 -11.32
N ILE A 133 17.16 -17.47 -10.20
CA ILE A 133 18.54 -17.24 -9.79
C ILE A 133 19.51 -17.98 -10.72
N ASN A 134 20.47 -17.23 -11.26
CA ASN A 134 21.65 -17.72 -11.95
C ASN A 134 22.90 -17.40 -11.10
N PHE A 135 23.61 -18.40 -10.61
CA PHE A 135 24.74 -18.25 -9.68
C PHE A 135 25.94 -17.49 -10.26
N ASN A 136 26.02 -17.33 -11.58
CA ASN A 136 27.09 -16.57 -12.23
C ASN A 136 26.75 -15.07 -12.40
N LYS A 137 25.48 -14.69 -12.25
CA LYS A 137 25.00 -13.32 -12.50
C LYS A 137 24.47 -12.63 -11.25
N HIS A 138 23.70 -13.37 -10.45
CA HIS A 138 22.85 -12.77 -9.44
C HIS A 138 23.51 -12.78 -8.06
N GLY A 139 23.49 -11.64 -7.40
CA GLY A 139 23.96 -11.46 -6.02
C GLY A 139 22.87 -10.89 -5.12
N LYS A 140 23.28 -10.46 -3.93
CA LYS A 140 22.37 -9.90 -2.89
C LYS A 140 21.51 -8.74 -3.42
N ALA A 141 22.08 -7.86 -4.26
CA ALA A 141 21.39 -6.72 -4.84
C ALA A 141 20.13 -7.14 -5.64
N HIS A 142 20.25 -8.20 -6.43
CA HIS A 142 19.14 -8.75 -7.22
C HIS A 142 18.02 -9.27 -6.31
N ILE A 143 18.37 -10.02 -5.25
CA ILE A 143 17.36 -10.54 -4.30
C ILE A 143 16.66 -9.41 -3.55
N VAL A 144 17.41 -8.37 -3.14
CA VAL A 144 16.85 -7.20 -2.45
C VAL A 144 15.88 -6.44 -3.35
N ARG A 145 16.27 -6.21 -4.61
CA ARG A 145 15.40 -5.54 -5.59
C ARG A 145 14.17 -6.39 -5.90
N ALA A 146 14.35 -7.66 -6.22
CA ALA A 146 13.26 -8.59 -6.51
C ALA A 146 12.25 -8.71 -5.35
N ALA A 147 12.73 -8.64 -4.10
CA ALA A 147 11.84 -8.63 -2.93
C ALA A 147 10.96 -7.38 -2.89
N GLN A 148 11.51 -6.18 -3.16
CA GLN A 148 10.72 -4.95 -3.20
C GLN A 148 9.77 -4.91 -4.40
N GLU A 149 10.20 -5.37 -5.57
CA GLU A 149 9.35 -5.50 -6.76
C GLU A 149 8.21 -6.50 -6.54
N GLY A 150 8.48 -7.67 -5.96
CA GLY A 150 7.47 -8.67 -5.65
C GLY A 150 6.41 -8.17 -4.66
N ILE A 151 6.80 -7.33 -3.68
CA ILE A 151 5.86 -6.65 -2.80
C ILE A 151 4.96 -5.71 -3.62
N VAL A 152 5.52 -4.89 -4.50
CA VAL A 152 4.74 -3.98 -5.36
C VAL A 152 3.78 -4.76 -6.25
N PHE A 153 4.24 -5.83 -6.91
CA PHE A 153 3.38 -6.64 -7.78
C PHE A 153 2.22 -7.28 -7.01
N SER A 154 2.43 -7.66 -5.74
CA SER A 154 1.35 -8.16 -4.89
C SER A 154 0.32 -7.08 -4.56
N PHE A 155 0.75 -5.83 -4.37
CA PHE A 155 -0.16 -4.69 -4.22
C PHE A 155 -0.97 -4.46 -5.50
N CYS A 156 -0.32 -4.46 -6.66
CA CYS A 156 -0.98 -4.25 -7.95
C CYS A 156 -1.99 -5.37 -8.24
N TYR A 157 -1.65 -6.63 -8.00
CA TYR A 157 -2.58 -7.75 -8.10
C TYR A 157 -3.84 -7.55 -7.23
N GLY A 158 -3.65 -7.10 -5.99
CA GLY A 158 -4.78 -6.81 -5.11
C GLY A 158 -5.58 -5.58 -5.56
N MET A 159 -4.94 -4.55 -6.09
CA MET A 159 -5.60 -3.37 -6.65
C MET A 159 -6.43 -3.70 -7.89
N GLU A 160 -6.01 -4.66 -8.72
CA GLU A 160 -6.82 -5.16 -9.85
C GLU A 160 -8.15 -5.76 -9.38
N ILE A 161 -8.16 -6.45 -8.22
CA ILE A 161 -9.41 -6.96 -7.62
C ILE A 161 -10.33 -5.78 -7.25
N MET A 162 -9.78 -4.72 -6.67
CA MET A 162 -10.55 -3.53 -6.30
C MET A 162 -11.06 -2.79 -7.55
N GLN A 163 -10.28 -2.74 -8.63
CA GLN A 163 -10.70 -2.18 -9.93
C GLN A 163 -11.84 -3.00 -10.55
N GLN A 164 -11.82 -4.33 -10.45
CA GLN A 164 -12.92 -5.20 -10.86
C GLN A 164 -14.22 -4.91 -10.09
N MET A 165 -14.12 -4.36 -8.88
CA MET A 165 -15.24 -3.90 -8.07
C MET A 165 -15.71 -2.48 -8.45
N GLY A 166 -15.12 -1.85 -9.47
CA GLY A 166 -15.49 -0.52 -9.96
C GLY A 166 -14.73 0.63 -9.29
N MET A 167 -13.61 0.38 -8.59
CA MET A 167 -12.77 1.45 -8.06
C MET A 167 -11.87 2.04 -9.14
N ASP A 168 -11.80 3.36 -9.20
CA ASP A 168 -10.75 4.08 -9.93
C ASP A 168 -9.52 4.21 -9.01
N ILE A 169 -8.39 3.63 -9.42
CA ILE A 169 -7.11 3.71 -8.70
C ILE A 169 -6.14 4.59 -9.49
N SER A 170 -6.52 5.83 -9.71
CA SER A 170 -5.67 6.83 -10.37
C SER A 170 -4.80 7.62 -9.39
N LYS A 171 -5.19 7.64 -8.09
CA LYS A 171 -4.47 8.37 -7.06
C LYS A 171 -4.46 7.59 -5.74
N ILE A 172 -3.28 7.51 -5.11
CA ILE A 172 -3.06 6.85 -3.83
C ILE A 172 -2.53 7.89 -2.82
N HIS A 173 -3.22 8.06 -1.70
CA HIS A 173 -2.75 8.83 -0.56
C HIS A 173 -1.99 7.91 0.40
N ALA A 174 -0.83 8.31 0.87
CA ALA A 174 -0.04 7.53 1.81
C ALA A 174 0.68 8.42 2.84
N GLY A 175 0.86 7.88 4.04
CA GLY A 175 1.76 8.49 5.02
C GLY A 175 3.23 8.33 4.60
N LYS A 176 4.06 9.34 4.82
CA LYS A 176 5.51 9.27 4.58
C LYS A 176 6.19 8.43 5.67
N ALA A 177 5.94 7.13 5.66
CA ALA A 177 6.41 6.17 6.65
C ALA A 177 6.70 4.80 6.04
N ASN A 178 7.41 3.95 6.77
CA ASN A 178 7.68 2.56 6.42
C ASN A 178 8.26 2.42 5.00
N MET A 179 7.72 1.52 4.15
CA MET A 179 8.24 1.32 2.80
C MET A 179 8.05 2.52 1.88
N PHE A 180 7.09 3.42 2.16
CA PHE A 180 6.97 4.69 1.41
C PHE A 180 8.16 5.64 1.62
N LEU A 181 9.06 5.36 2.57
CA LEU A 181 10.35 6.03 2.68
C LEU A 181 11.34 5.60 1.59
N SER A 182 11.19 4.40 1.02
CA SER A 182 12.02 3.92 -0.09
C SER A 182 11.62 4.57 -1.41
N PRO A 183 12.53 5.32 -2.07
CA PRO A 183 12.28 5.84 -3.41
C PRO A 183 12.02 4.70 -4.43
N LEU A 184 12.75 3.57 -4.29
CA LEU A 184 12.55 2.42 -5.15
C LEU A 184 11.11 1.91 -5.05
N PHE A 185 10.63 1.62 -3.83
CA PHE A 185 9.28 1.10 -3.61
C PHE A 185 8.19 2.03 -4.18
N ARG A 186 8.21 3.32 -3.80
CA ARG A 186 7.15 4.25 -4.22
C ARG A 186 7.16 4.56 -5.71
N ASN A 187 8.36 4.66 -6.34
CA ASN A 187 8.46 4.89 -7.78
C ASN A 187 8.02 3.64 -8.57
N THR A 188 8.39 2.44 -8.10
CA THR A 188 7.92 1.19 -8.71
C THR A 188 6.40 1.07 -8.58
N LEU A 189 5.84 1.34 -7.39
CA LEU A 189 4.39 1.27 -7.18
C LEU A 189 3.64 2.26 -8.07
N ALA A 190 4.09 3.51 -8.18
CA ALA A 190 3.49 4.50 -9.06
C ALA A 190 3.52 4.05 -10.53
N SER A 191 4.70 3.60 -11.01
CA SER A 191 4.88 3.22 -12.42
C SER A 191 4.10 1.95 -12.79
N VAL A 192 4.09 0.93 -11.93
CA VAL A 192 3.38 -0.33 -12.22
C VAL A 192 1.87 -0.19 -12.08
N SER A 193 1.39 0.55 -11.07
CA SER A 193 -0.06 0.77 -10.89
C SER A 193 -0.64 1.82 -11.83
N GLY A 194 0.20 2.69 -12.41
CA GLY A 194 -0.23 3.87 -13.16
C GLY A 194 -0.84 4.97 -12.30
N ALA A 195 -0.76 4.85 -10.96
CA ALA A 195 -1.36 5.79 -10.03
C ALA A 195 -0.36 6.84 -9.53
N THR A 196 -0.79 8.09 -9.44
CA THR A 196 -0.05 9.14 -8.72
C THR A 196 -0.08 8.86 -7.23
N ILE A 197 1.07 8.89 -6.55
CA ILE A 197 1.16 8.72 -5.10
C ILE A 197 1.40 10.07 -4.45
N GLU A 198 0.54 10.45 -3.51
CA GLU A 198 0.67 11.66 -2.70
C GLU A 198 1.06 11.28 -1.26
N LEU A 199 2.19 11.82 -0.78
CA LEU A 199 2.70 11.56 0.56
C LEU A 199 2.35 12.69 1.52
N TYR A 200 1.92 12.32 2.72
CA TYR A 200 1.50 13.22 3.80
C TYR A 200 2.22 12.92 5.11
N ASP A 201 2.33 13.94 5.98
CA ASP A 201 2.85 13.79 7.34
C ASP A 201 1.69 13.52 8.30
N THR A 202 1.21 12.29 8.31
CA THR A 202 0.11 11.86 9.16
C THR A 202 0.10 10.35 9.37
N ASP A 203 -0.62 9.91 10.39
CA ASP A 203 -0.86 8.51 10.71
C ASP A 203 -2.26 8.27 11.28
N GLY A 204 -2.60 7.00 11.55
CA GLY A 204 -3.92 6.61 12.05
C GLY A 204 -4.28 7.21 13.41
N SER A 205 -3.32 7.60 14.25
CA SER A 205 -3.57 8.22 15.54
C SER A 205 -4.11 9.64 15.37
N VAL A 206 -3.56 10.38 14.42
CA VAL A 206 -4.06 11.71 14.00
C VAL A 206 -5.47 11.58 13.42
N GLY A 207 -5.72 10.55 12.60
CA GLY A 207 -7.05 10.27 12.07
C GLY A 207 -8.08 10.02 13.17
N ALA A 208 -7.75 9.18 14.16
CA ALA A 208 -8.62 8.92 15.30
C ALA A 208 -8.91 10.19 16.11
N ALA A 209 -7.89 11.02 16.37
CA ALA A 209 -8.05 12.27 17.10
C ALA A 209 -8.94 13.26 16.34
N LYS A 210 -8.74 13.43 15.03
CA LYS A 210 -9.56 14.30 14.17
C LYS A 210 -10.99 13.79 14.07
N GLY A 211 -11.20 12.47 13.90
CA GLY A 211 -12.52 11.84 13.91
C GLY A 211 -13.28 12.09 15.21
N ALA A 212 -12.61 11.95 16.35
CA ALA A 212 -13.17 12.26 17.65
C ALA A 212 -13.52 13.75 17.80
N GLY A 213 -12.68 14.64 17.27
CA GLY A 213 -12.88 16.09 17.25
C GLY A 213 -14.10 16.50 16.42
N ILE A 214 -14.30 15.87 15.25
CA ILE A 214 -15.49 16.09 14.41
C ILE A 214 -16.75 15.61 15.15
N GLY A 215 -16.72 14.37 15.68
CA GLY A 215 -17.86 13.82 16.41
C GLY A 215 -18.18 14.54 17.73
N ALA A 216 -17.22 15.23 18.33
CA ALA A 216 -17.41 16.08 19.51
C ALA A 216 -17.82 17.53 19.17
N GLY A 217 -17.87 17.93 17.88
CA GLY A 217 -18.15 19.28 17.45
C GLY A 217 -17.02 20.29 17.67
N ILE A 218 -15.78 19.82 17.87
CA ILE A 218 -14.57 20.67 17.93
C ILE A 218 -14.26 21.21 16.53
N TYR A 219 -14.38 20.37 15.52
CA TYR A 219 -14.33 20.75 14.12
C TYR A 219 -15.75 20.75 13.54
N LYS A 220 -16.08 21.76 12.75
CA LYS A 220 -17.37 21.89 12.09
C LYS A 220 -17.65 20.77 11.10
N ASP A 221 -16.61 20.39 10.34
CA ASP A 221 -16.67 19.40 9.28
C ASP A 221 -15.27 18.83 8.96
N ASN A 222 -15.23 17.87 8.03
CA ASN A 222 -14.00 17.27 7.57
C ASN A 222 -13.05 18.30 6.94
N LYS A 223 -13.58 19.28 6.20
CA LYS A 223 -12.76 20.29 5.53
C LYS A 223 -11.97 21.12 6.54
N GLU A 224 -12.59 21.52 7.64
CA GLU A 224 -11.91 22.21 8.72
C GLU A 224 -10.88 21.32 9.41
N ALA A 225 -11.25 20.08 9.75
CA ALA A 225 -10.37 19.14 10.44
C ALA A 225 -9.09 18.81 9.67
N PHE A 226 -9.17 18.78 8.34
CA PHE A 226 -8.04 18.44 7.46
C PHE A 226 -7.44 19.65 6.72
N SER A 227 -7.82 20.88 7.08
CA SER A 227 -7.28 22.12 6.47
C SER A 227 -5.77 22.29 6.63
N THR A 228 -5.18 21.64 7.63
CA THR A 228 -3.74 21.67 7.94
C THR A 228 -3.01 20.40 7.48
N LEU A 229 -3.63 19.56 6.68
CA LEU A 229 -2.99 18.37 6.14
C LEU A 229 -2.09 18.74 4.96
N ASP A 230 -0.79 18.76 5.19
CA ASP A 230 0.20 19.16 4.20
C ASP A 230 0.64 17.98 3.32
N LYS A 231 0.58 18.19 2.01
CA LYS A 231 1.14 17.28 1.03
C LYS A 231 2.66 17.50 0.95
N LEU A 232 3.42 16.49 1.33
CA LEU A 232 4.89 16.55 1.39
C LEU A 232 5.56 16.28 0.04
N GLN A 233 4.99 15.35 -0.74
CA GLN A 233 5.56 14.91 -2.01
C GLN A 233 4.50 14.32 -2.91
N VAL A 234 4.68 14.48 -4.22
CA VAL A 234 3.92 13.80 -5.28
C VAL A 234 4.88 12.94 -6.07
N ILE A 235 4.50 11.70 -6.33
CA ILE A 235 5.24 10.76 -7.18
C ILE A 235 4.31 10.39 -8.34
N GLU A 236 4.68 10.84 -9.54
CA GLU A 236 3.96 10.52 -10.75
C GLU A 236 4.43 9.18 -11.33
N PRO A 237 3.56 8.43 -12.00
CA PRO A 237 3.95 7.25 -12.74
C PRO A 237 4.91 7.62 -13.88
N ASP A 238 5.96 6.82 -14.04
CA ASP A 238 6.94 6.95 -15.12
C ASP A 238 6.56 5.96 -16.22
N VAL A 239 6.14 6.47 -17.39
CA VAL A 239 5.67 5.66 -18.52
C VAL A 239 6.76 4.74 -19.05
N VAL A 240 8.01 5.22 -19.14
CA VAL A 240 9.14 4.40 -19.63
C VAL A 240 9.39 3.23 -18.69
N ARG A 241 9.42 3.48 -17.38
CA ARG A 241 9.56 2.43 -16.38
C ARG A 241 8.38 1.47 -16.37
N SER A 242 7.18 1.97 -16.59
CA SER A 242 5.99 1.11 -16.71
C SER A 242 6.15 0.10 -17.84
N GLU A 243 6.58 0.55 -19.03
CA GLU A 243 6.85 -0.32 -20.18
C GLU A 243 7.98 -1.33 -19.89
N GLU A 244 9.05 -0.90 -19.20
CA GLU A 244 10.13 -1.80 -18.77
C GLU A 244 9.64 -2.88 -17.79
N TYR A 245 8.78 -2.52 -16.81
CA TYR A 245 8.18 -3.50 -15.88
C TYR A 245 7.22 -4.46 -16.57
N MET A 246 6.50 -4.02 -17.59
CA MET A 246 5.61 -4.90 -18.37
C MET A 246 6.36 -5.85 -19.29
N ALA A 247 7.61 -5.53 -19.65
CA ALA A 247 8.47 -6.36 -20.51
C ALA A 247 9.34 -7.34 -19.71
N ALA A 248 9.55 -7.12 -18.42
CA ALA A 248 10.43 -7.90 -17.54
C ALA A 248 9.69 -9.09 -16.91
#